data_25952e171e33b8084c30f4c38b0aea2f
#
_entry.id   25952e171e33b8084c30f4c38b0aea2f
#
_cell.length_a   1.000
_cell.length_b   1.000
_cell.length_c   1.000
_cell.angle_alpha   90.00
_cell.angle_beta   90.00
_cell.angle_gamma   90.00
#
_symmetry.space_group_name_H-M   'P 1'
#
loop_
_entity.id
_entity.type
_entity.pdbx_description
1 polymer ?
#
loop_
_entity_poly.entity_id
_entity_poly.type
_entity_poly.pdbx_seq_one_letter_code
_entity_poly.pdbx_strand_id
1 'polypeptide(L)'
;MQLIRGLHNIRPEHQRCVATIGNFDGVHVGHRTILEALKQRAFELDAKVCVITFEPQPREYFLAGAAPARLSSLREKLALLSENYVDQVLCLPFNDRLRGLDADAFVHQTLVEGLDIRYLIVGDDFRYGCDRKGDFNHLELMGDQYDFEVCDTRTVLMQQGRVSSTRIREALTGNRLQEAEQMLGRPFTMMGRVVKGQQLGRTLGFPTANIRVCRQRLPIQGVFAVRTLVDGHCYHGVANIGVRPTVAGSSPLLEVHMLDFKGDLYGQTLSVEFVAKIRDEQKFESLEALRAAIANDIDTARKVFLTNSGE
;
A
#
# COMPACT_ATOMS: atom_id res chain seq x y z
N MET A 1 5.95 -12.87 10.16
CA MET A 1 6.78 -11.76 9.63
C MET A 1 7.18 -10.80 10.76
N GLN A 2 8.46 -10.40 10.82
CA GLN A 2 9.00 -9.44 11.78
C GLN A 2 9.20 -8.06 11.13
N LEU A 3 8.89 -6.97 11.86
CA LEU A 3 9.16 -5.60 11.43
C LEU A 3 10.36 -5.05 12.20
N ILE A 4 11.45 -4.76 11.48
CA ILE A 4 12.70 -4.18 12.00
C ILE A 4 12.68 -2.69 11.65
N ARG A 5 12.61 -1.81 12.66
CA ARG A 5 12.57 -0.35 12.45
C ARG A 5 13.95 0.27 12.61
N GLY A 6 14.60 0.59 11.50
CA GLY A 6 15.96 1.17 11.48
C GLY A 6 17.07 0.14 11.75
N LEU A 7 18.28 0.48 11.34
CA LEU A 7 19.45 -0.41 11.40
C LEU A 7 19.79 -0.83 12.84
N HIS A 8 19.61 0.06 13.82
CA HIS A 8 19.94 -0.19 15.23
C HIS A 8 19.09 -1.28 15.91
N ASN A 9 18.01 -1.74 15.26
CA ASN A 9 17.16 -2.83 15.75
C ASN A 9 17.45 -4.17 15.05
N ILE A 10 18.44 -4.21 14.17
CA ILE A 10 18.89 -5.48 13.57
C ILE A 10 19.57 -6.30 14.66
N ARG A 11 19.30 -7.62 14.66
CA ARG A 11 19.85 -8.60 15.60
C ARG A 11 20.43 -9.77 14.81
N PRO A 12 21.25 -10.64 15.42
CA PRO A 12 21.82 -11.80 14.71
C PRO A 12 20.79 -12.69 14.00
N GLU A 13 19.60 -12.86 14.60
CA GLU A 13 18.52 -13.65 13.98
C GLU A 13 17.92 -13.03 12.70
N HIS A 14 18.24 -11.77 12.38
CA HIS A 14 17.83 -11.07 11.16
C HIS A 14 18.86 -11.15 10.04
N GLN A 15 20.04 -11.62 10.34
CA GLN A 15 21.16 -11.71 9.41
C GLN A 15 21.09 -12.97 8.53
N ARG A 16 21.97 -13.06 7.55
CA ARG A 16 22.07 -14.16 6.57
C ARG A 16 20.78 -14.39 5.82
N CYS A 17 20.24 -13.32 5.24
CA CYS A 17 18.98 -13.35 4.51
C CYS A 17 19.16 -13.13 3.01
N VAL A 18 18.13 -13.45 2.24
CA VAL A 18 17.96 -12.99 0.85
C VAL A 18 17.09 -11.75 0.86
N ALA A 19 17.43 -10.73 0.07
CA ALA A 19 16.81 -9.43 0.20
C ALA A 19 16.34 -8.83 -1.12
N THR A 20 15.39 -7.91 -1.03
CA THR A 20 15.05 -6.95 -2.08
C THR A 20 14.86 -5.56 -1.49
N ILE A 21 15.11 -4.54 -2.30
CA ILE A 21 14.97 -3.13 -1.88
C ILE A 21 13.94 -2.43 -2.74
N GLY A 22 12.96 -1.79 -2.12
CA GLY A 22 11.97 -1.03 -2.86
C GLY A 22 10.88 -0.41 -2.01
N ASN A 23 10.06 0.43 -2.65
CA ASN A 23 8.92 1.03 -1.97
C ASN A 23 7.77 0.03 -1.75
N PHE A 24 7.64 -0.99 -2.57
CA PHE A 24 6.58 -2.00 -2.52
C PHE A 24 5.19 -1.38 -2.35
N ASP A 25 4.95 -0.24 -3.02
CA ASP A 25 3.68 0.47 -2.91
C ASP A 25 2.58 -0.26 -3.67
N GLY A 26 1.59 -0.74 -2.91
CA GLY A 26 0.49 -1.56 -3.41
C GLY A 26 0.79 -3.06 -3.50
N VAL A 27 2.03 -3.53 -3.34
CA VAL A 27 2.43 -4.95 -3.47
C VAL A 27 1.70 -5.62 -4.65
N HIS A 28 1.91 -5.07 -5.84
CA HIS A 28 1.26 -5.48 -7.09
C HIS A 28 1.85 -6.78 -7.67
N VAL A 29 1.27 -7.32 -8.74
CA VAL A 29 1.68 -8.59 -9.36
C VAL A 29 3.18 -8.64 -9.63
N GLY A 30 3.80 -7.58 -10.19
CA GLY A 30 5.25 -7.54 -10.40
C GLY A 30 6.07 -7.65 -9.10
N HIS A 31 5.61 -7.06 -7.99
CA HIS A 31 6.28 -7.26 -6.70
C HIS A 31 6.14 -8.71 -6.20
N ARG A 32 4.98 -9.35 -6.40
CA ARG A 32 4.78 -10.76 -6.00
C ARG A 32 5.71 -11.70 -6.75
N THR A 33 5.91 -11.48 -8.05
CA THR A 33 6.85 -12.27 -8.85
C THR A 33 8.28 -12.18 -8.29
N ILE A 34 8.72 -10.99 -7.87
CA ILE A 34 10.02 -10.80 -7.21
C ILE A 34 10.07 -11.55 -5.88
N LEU A 35 9.01 -11.46 -5.06
CA LEU A 35 8.94 -12.14 -3.77
C LEU A 35 8.92 -13.67 -3.91
N GLU A 36 8.28 -14.19 -4.96
CA GLU A 36 8.30 -15.62 -5.30
C GLU A 36 9.71 -16.11 -5.66
N ALA A 37 10.44 -15.36 -6.48
CA ALA A 37 11.83 -15.66 -6.82
C ALA A 37 12.74 -15.61 -5.58
N LEU A 38 12.54 -14.62 -4.70
CA LEU A 38 13.26 -14.54 -3.42
C LEU A 38 12.96 -15.73 -2.51
N LYS A 39 11.69 -16.16 -2.42
CA LYS A 39 11.29 -17.34 -1.65
C LYS A 39 12.00 -18.60 -2.13
N GLN A 40 12.06 -18.80 -3.44
CA GLN A 40 12.77 -19.93 -4.01
C GLN A 40 14.26 -19.88 -3.65
N ARG A 41 14.89 -18.71 -3.81
CA ARG A 41 16.31 -18.55 -3.47
C ARG A 41 16.57 -18.71 -1.97
N ALA A 42 15.65 -18.22 -1.13
CA ALA A 42 15.71 -18.41 0.32
C ALA A 42 15.69 -19.91 0.72
N PHE A 43 14.85 -20.69 0.06
CA PHE A 43 14.80 -22.15 0.27
C PHE A 43 16.12 -22.83 -0.10
N GLU A 44 16.74 -22.45 -1.24
CA GLU A 44 18.02 -23.01 -1.69
C GLU A 44 19.17 -22.70 -0.74
N LEU A 45 19.15 -21.51 -0.12
CA LEU A 45 20.20 -20.99 0.76
C LEU A 45 19.92 -21.20 2.26
N ASP A 46 18.81 -21.84 2.63
CA ASP A 46 18.32 -21.97 4.01
C ASP A 46 18.30 -20.60 4.72
N ALA A 47 17.74 -19.60 4.07
CA ALA A 47 17.77 -18.19 4.47
C ALA A 47 16.36 -17.59 4.60
N LYS A 48 16.24 -16.46 5.28
CA LYS A 48 14.98 -15.72 5.43
C LYS A 48 14.80 -14.73 4.27
N VAL A 49 13.54 -14.50 3.88
CA VAL A 49 13.17 -13.45 2.92
C VAL A 49 13.04 -12.11 3.64
N CYS A 50 13.86 -11.13 3.22
CA CYS A 50 13.88 -9.76 3.74
C CYS A 50 13.45 -8.75 2.69
N VAL A 51 12.48 -7.89 3.02
CA VAL A 51 12.16 -6.70 2.22
C VAL A 51 12.70 -5.47 2.91
N ILE A 52 13.55 -4.71 2.24
CA ILE A 52 14.05 -3.41 2.70
C ILE A 52 13.17 -2.32 2.09
N THR A 53 12.51 -1.53 2.93
CA THR A 53 11.63 -0.43 2.50
C THR A 53 11.88 0.84 3.32
N PHE A 54 11.26 1.94 2.92
CA PHE A 54 11.51 3.27 3.49
C PHE A 54 10.22 3.89 4.02
N GLU A 55 10.32 4.59 5.17
CA GLU A 55 9.21 5.35 5.74
C GLU A 55 9.71 6.69 6.33
N PRO A 56 9.26 7.86 5.82
CA PRO A 56 8.39 8.00 4.64
C PRO A 56 9.03 7.45 3.35
N GLN A 57 8.24 7.30 2.29
CA GLN A 57 8.80 6.93 0.98
C GLN A 57 9.72 8.05 0.47
N PRO A 58 10.82 7.75 -0.26
CA PRO A 58 11.75 8.78 -0.75
C PRO A 58 11.07 9.92 -1.50
N ARG A 59 10.07 9.62 -2.34
CA ARG A 59 9.32 10.66 -3.06
C ARG A 59 8.53 11.59 -2.14
N GLU A 60 8.06 11.10 -1.01
CA GLU A 60 7.35 11.94 -0.02
C GLU A 60 8.30 12.87 0.70
N TYR A 61 9.50 12.40 0.99
CA TYR A 61 10.54 13.23 1.58
C TYR A 61 10.96 14.38 0.64
N PHE A 62 11.20 14.08 -0.64
CA PHE A 62 11.68 15.09 -1.60
C PHE A 62 10.58 16.01 -2.13
N LEU A 63 9.36 15.51 -2.35
CA LEU A 63 8.28 16.24 -3.01
C LEU A 63 7.24 16.78 -2.01
N ALA A 64 7.39 16.48 -0.72
CA ALA A 64 6.46 16.87 0.32
C ALA A 64 4.97 16.68 -0.12
N GLY A 65 4.15 17.74 -0.08
CA GLY A 65 2.74 17.67 -0.48
C GLY A 65 2.47 17.35 -1.97
N ALA A 66 3.50 17.33 -2.84
CA ALA A 66 3.37 17.00 -4.27
C ALA A 66 3.65 15.52 -4.57
N ALA A 67 3.97 14.71 -3.57
CA ALA A 67 4.22 13.27 -3.75
C ALA A 67 2.99 12.55 -4.33
N PRO A 68 3.20 11.50 -5.16
CA PRO A 68 2.11 10.66 -5.64
C PRO A 68 1.29 10.04 -4.51
N ALA A 69 -0.01 9.83 -4.73
CA ALA A 69 -0.86 9.13 -3.77
C ALA A 69 -0.31 7.72 -3.47
N ARG A 70 -0.27 7.33 -2.20
CA ARG A 70 0.08 5.94 -1.81
C ARG A 70 -1.00 4.96 -2.23
N LEU A 71 -0.61 3.86 -2.83
CA LEU A 71 -1.48 2.71 -3.05
C LEU A 71 -1.72 1.94 -1.75
N SER A 72 -0.71 1.86 -0.88
CA SER A 72 -0.82 1.22 0.43
C SER A 72 -0.18 2.07 1.54
N SER A 73 -0.83 2.16 2.69
CA SER A 73 -0.21 2.61 3.93
C SER A 73 0.84 1.60 4.39
N LEU A 74 1.71 1.96 5.33
CA LEU A 74 2.70 1.02 5.88
C LEU A 74 2.01 -0.24 6.46
N ARG A 75 0.90 -0.09 7.19
CA ARG A 75 0.16 -1.22 7.76
C ARG A 75 -0.36 -2.17 6.69
N GLU A 76 -0.99 -1.65 5.64
CA GLU A 76 -1.48 -2.44 4.50
C GLU A 76 -0.33 -3.13 3.77
N LYS A 77 0.77 -2.42 3.54
CA LYS A 77 1.98 -2.99 2.93
C LYS A 77 2.50 -4.18 3.74
N LEU A 78 2.63 -4.02 5.06
CA LEU A 78 3.11 -5.09 5.93
C LEU A 78 2.18 -6.31 5.92
N ALA A 79 0.86 -6.10 5.93
CA ALA A 79 -0.10 -7.20 5.82
C ALA A 79 0.09 -7.96 4.49
N LEU A 80 0.14 -7.22 3.37
CA LEU A 80 0.34 -7.80 2.05
C LEU A 80 1.69 -8.50 1.87
N LEU A 81 2.77 -7.98 2.44
CA LEU A 81 4.08 -8.64 2.42
C LEU A 81 4.05 -9.94 3.24
N SER A 82 3.36 -9.93 4.39
CA SER A 82 3.20 -11.13 5.21
C SER A 82 2.47 -12.26 4.48
N GLU A 83 1.46 -11.92 3.67
CA GLU A 83 0.73 -12.87 2.83
C GLU A 83 1.57 -13.43 1.66
N ASN A 84 2.69 -12.77 1.33
CA ASN A 84 3.58 -13.12 0.22
C ASN A 84 4.94 -13.65 0.69
N TYR A 85 4.95 -14.46 1.74
CA TYR A 85 6.12 -15.22 2.23
C TYR A 85 7.32 -14.40 2.69
N VAL A 86 7.13 -13.13 3.04
CA VAL A 86 8.17 -12.29 3.61
C VAL A 86 8.33 -12.62 5.10
N ASP A 87 9.53 -12.99 5.53
CA ASP A 87 9.82 -13.33 6.93
C ASP A 87 10.10 -12.08 7.75
N GLN A 88 10.76 -11.09 7.14
CA GLN A 88 11.15 -9.86 7.82
C GLN A 88 11.15 -8.65 6.89
N VAL A 89 10.81 -7.49 7.45
CA VAL A 89 10.84 -6.20 6.76
C VAL A 89 11.76 -5.25 7.52
N LEU A 90 12.83 -4.82 6.87
CA LEU A 90 13.66 -3.72 7.37
C LEU A 90 13.06 -2.40 6.86
N CYS A 91 12.43 -1.66 7.76
CA CYS A 91 11.86 -0.35 7.48
C CYS A 91 12.85 0.75 7.91
N LEU A 92 13.52 1.35 6.96
CA LEU A 92 14.49 2.42 7.18
C LEU A 92 13.80 3.78 7.25
N PRO A 93 14.09 4.63 8.26
CA PRO A 93 13.63 6.01 8.26
C PRO A 93 14.32 6.78 7.13
N PHE A 94 13.55 7.26 6.13
CA PHE A 94 14.11 8.10 5.08
C PHE A 94 14.21 9.55 5.57
N ASN A 95 15.40 9.93 5.97
CA ASN A 95 15.76 11.21 6.59
C ASN A 95 17.10 11.73 6.07
N ASP A 96 17.54 12.89 6.55
CA ASP A 96 18.82 13.50 6.14
C ASP A 96 20.02 12.58 6.37
N ARG A 97 20.03 11.78 7.43
CA ARG A 97 21.10 10.83 7.71
C ARG A 97 21.18 9.74 6.63
N LEU A 98 20.06 9.09 6.32
CA LEU A 98 20.04 8.03 5.31
C LEU A 98 20.30 8.59 3.91
N ARG A 99 19.72 9.75 3.58
CA ARG A 99 19.95 10.46 2.32
C ARG A 99 21.42 10.85 2.13
N GLY A 100 22.11 11.20 3.21
CA GLY A 100 23.51 11.62 3.18
C GLY A 100 24.54 10.49 3.08
N LEU A 101 24.12 9.22 3.20
CA LEU A 101 25.03 8.08 3.00
C LEU A 101 25.44 8.01 1.52
N ASP A 102 26.73 7.86 1.25
CA ASP A 102 27.20 7.48 -0.08
C ASP A 102 26.82 6.03 -0.41
N ALA A 103 27.07 5.61 -1.65
CA ALA A 103 26.65 4.29 -2.11
C ALA A 103 27.36 3.16 -1.35
N ASP A 104 28.67 3.31 -1.10
CA ASP A 104 29.48 2.32 -0.40
C ASP A 104 29.02 2.17 1.06
N ALA A 105 28.85 3.30 1.75
CA ALA A 105 28.39 3.30 3.14
C ALA A 105 26.98 2.70 3.27
N PHE A 106 26.08 2.95 2.33
CA PHE A 106 24.75 2.32 2.33
C PHE A 106 24.84 0.80 2.21
N VAL A 107 25.62 0.27 1.26
CA VAL A 107 25.81 -1.18 1.10
C VAL A 107 26.47 -1.76 2.34
N HIS A 108 27.59 -1.19 2.80
CA HIS A 108 28.33 -1.71 3.93
C HIS A 108 27.47 -1.75 5.20
N GLN A 109 26.85 -0.63 5.58
CA GLN A 109 26.09 -0.54 6.83
C GLN A 109 24.77 -1.32 6.80
N THR A 110 24.11 -1.39 5.63
CA THR A 110 22.77 -1.96 5.55
C THR A 110 22.78 -3.42 5.13
N LEU A 111 23.53 -3.74 4.07
CA LEU A 111 23.50 -5.06 3.45
C LEU A 111 24.55 -5.98 4.06
N VAL A 112 25.77 -5.49 4.27
CA VAL A 112 26.90 -6.31 4.77
C VAL A 112 26.86 -6.40 6.30
N GLU A 113 27.16 -5.33 7.02
CA GLU A 113 27.21 -5.36 8.48
C GLU A 113 25.84 -5.57 9.12
N GLY A 114 24.80 -4.92 8.55
CA GLY A 114 23.43 -4.99 9.06
C GLY A 114 22.83 -6.38 8.86
N LEU A 115 22.46 -6.70 7.63
CA LEU A 115 21.69 -7.90 7.31
C LEU A 115 22.55 -9.12 6.94
N ASP A 116 23.85 -8.98 6.70
CA ASP A 116 24.72 -10.05 6.19
C ASP A 116 24.04 -10.80 5.04
N ILE A 117 23.61 -10.05 4.01
CA ILE A 117 22.82 -10.64 2.94
C ILE A 117 23.63 -11.65 2.13
N ARG A 118 22.93 -12.68 1.59
CA ARG A 118 23.51 -13.69 0.70
C ARG A 118 23.10 -13.50 -0.75
N TYR A 119 21.95 -12.87 -0.95
CA TYR A 119 21.37 -12.65 -2.26
C TYR A 119 20.52 -11.40 -2.28
N LEU A 120 20.59 -10.62 -3.35
CA LEU A 120 19.87 -9.37 -3.53
C LEU A 120 19.16 -9.34 -4.88
N ILE A 121 17.84 -9.09 -4.92
CA ILE A 121 17.13 -8.73 -6.14
C ILE A 121 16.78 -7.23 -6.10
N VAL A 122 17.16 -6.48 -7.14
CA VAL A 122 16.78 -5.07 -7.31
C VAL A 122 16.31 -4.78 -8.73
N GLY A 123 15.55 -3.70 -8.92
CA GLY A 123 15.18 -3.21 -10.26
C GLY A 123 16.41 -2.71 -11.03
N ASP A 124 16.37 -2.86 -12.34
CA ASP A 124 17.40 -2.34 -13.24
C ASP A 124 17.55 -0.81 -13.20
N ASP A 125 16.49 -0.12 -12.82
CA ASP A 125 16.45 1.33 -12.62
C ASP A 125 16.72 1.76 -11.15
N PHE A 126 17.10 0.81 -10.30
CA PHE A 126 17.37 1.10 -8.89
C PHE A 126 18.59 2.01 -8.76
N ARG A 127 18.42 3.08 -7.99
CA ARG A 127 19.46 4.06 -7.66
C ARG A 127 19.42 4.36 -6.18
N TYR A 128 20.59 4.41 -5.55
CA TYR A 128 20.73 4.60 -4.12
C TYR A 128 21.98 5.44 -3.76
N GLY A 129 22.16 5.68 -2.48
CA GLY A 129 23.22 6.54 -2.00
C GLY A 129 22.98 8.03 -2.29
N CYS A 130 23.83 8.87 -1.74
CA CYS A 130 23.80 10.32 -1.96
C CYS A 130 23.92 10.62 -3.45
N ASP A 131 23.09 11.55 -3.94
CA ASP A 131 23.01 11.95 -5.36
C ASP A 131 22.73 10.80 -6.35
N ARG A 132 22.20 9.66 -5.86
CA ARG A 132 21.83 8.48 -6.65
C ARG A 132 23.02 7.88 -7.42
N LYS A 133 24.21 7.94 -6.87
CA LYS A 133 25.45 7.48 -7.50
C LYS A 133 25.57 5.96 -7.56
N GLY A 134 24.97 5.25 -6.59
CA GLY A 134 24.90 3.79 -6.62
C GLY A 134 23.85 3.30 -7.64
N ASP A 135 24.22 2.30 -8.42
CA ASP A 135 23.38 1.63 -9.41
C ASP A 135 23.57 0.10 -9.35
N PHE A 136 22.99 -0.60 -10.32
CA PHE A 136 23.09 -2.05 -10.41
C PHE A 136 24.54 -2.54 -10.56
N ASN A 137 25.34 -1.91 -11.45
CA ASN A 137 26.74 -2.31 -11.66
C ASN A 137 27.56 -2.11 -10.38
N HIS A 138 27.31 -1.02 -9.64
CA HIS A 138 27.96 -0.82 -8.36
C HIS A 138 27.57 -1.91 -7.35
N LEU A 139 26.30 -2.37 -7.33
CA LEU A 139 25.89 -3.48 -6.46
C LEU A 139 26.58 -4.80 -6.84
N GLU A 140 26.76 -5.08 -8.12
CA GLU A 140 27.51 -6.27 -8.58
C GLU A 140 28.96 -6.24 -8.07
N LEU A 141 29.65 -5.11 -8.22
CA LEU A 141 31.03 -4.93 -7.70
C LEU A 141 31.09 -5.14 -6.17
N MET A 142 30.10 -4.60 -5.44
CA MET A 142 30.03 -4.78 -3.98
C MET A 142 29.66 -6.23 -3.62
N GLY A 143 28.84 -6.90 -4.44
CA GLY A 143 28.52 -8.32 -4.29
C GLY A 143 29.76 -9.20 -4.41
N ASP A 144 30.59 -8.97 -5.42
CA ASP A 144 31.87 -9.66 -5.61
C ASP A 144 32.85 -9.39 -4.43
N GLN A 145 32.86 -8.16 -3.92
CA GLN A 145 33.73 -7.78 -2.81
C GLN A 145 33.33 -8.38 -1.46
N TYR A 146 32.02 -8.50 -1.19
CA TYR A 146 31.46 -8.89 0.11
C TYR A 146 30.72 -10.23 0.11
N ASP A 147 30.87 -11.04 -0.95
CA ASP A 147 30.33 -12.40 -1.06
C ASP A 147 28.80 -12.48 -0.97
N PHE A 148 28.10 -11.62 -1.73
CA PHE A 148 26.66 -11.76 -1.98
C PHE A 148 26.32 -11.63 -3.46
N GLU A 149 25.36 -12.43 -3.92
CA GLU A 149 24.90 -12.45 -5.30
C GLU A 149 23.90 -11.34 -5.58
N VAL A 150 23.98 -10.66 -6.73
CA VAL A 150 23.03 -9.62 -7.16
C VAL A 150 22.28 -10.05 -8.40
N CYS A 151 20.97 -9.91 -8.42
CA CYS A 151 20.11 -10.26 -9.55
C CYS A 151 19.22 -9.09 -9.95
N ASP A 152 19.02 -8.94 -11.26
CA ASP A 152 18.17 -7.93 -11.86
C ASP A 152 16.71 -8.43 -11.97
N THR A 153 15.74 -7.59 -11.67
CA THR A 153 14.32 -7.92 -11.80
C THR A 153 13.87 -8.24 -13.22
N ARG A 154 14.58 -7.80 -14.28
CA ARG A 154 14.29 -8.17 -15.68
C ARG A 154 14.35 -9.68 -15.88
N THR A 155 15.31 -10.34 -15.24
CA THR A 155 15.45 -11.80 -15.28
C THR A 155 14.21 -12.50 -14.73
N VAL A 156 13.53 -11.87 -13.77
CA VAL A 156 12.35 -12.42 -13.08
C VAL A 156 11.03 -12.03 -13.76
N LEU A 157 10.97 -10.85 -14.39
CA LEU A 157 9.72 -10.26 -14.93
C LEU A 157 9.53 -10.48 -16.45
N MET A 158 10.40 -11.22 -17.13
CA MET A 158 10.37 -11.40 -18.60
C MET A 158 9.05 -11.93 -19.17
N GLN A 159 8.20 -12.55 -18.36
CA GLN A 159 6.93 -13.16 -18.81
C GLN A 159 5.67 -12.31 -18.55
N GLN A 160 5.78 -11.20 -17.83
CA GLN A 160 4.62 -10.37 -17.46
C GLN A 160 4.81 -8.94 -17.98
N GLY A 161 3.80 -8.39 -18.67
CA GLY A 161 3.81 -7.00 -19.10
C GLY A 161 4.15 -6.06 -17.92
N ARG A 162 4.83 -4.94 -18.20
CA ARG A 162 5.35 -4.01 -17.19
C ARG A 162 4.23 -3.42 -16.31
N VAL A 163 3.96 -4.05 -15.17
CA VAL A 163 3.08 -3.52 -14.13
C VAL A 163 3.89 -2.55 -13.27
N SER A 164 3.34 -1.38 -12.97
CA SER A 164 3.98 -0.39 -12.10
C SER A 164 2.96 0.32 -11.22
N SER A 165 3.41 0.77 -10.04
CA SER A 165 2.57 1.58 -9.14
C SER A 165 2.07 2.88 -9.81
N THR A 166 2.77 3.41 -10.81
CA THR A 166 2.33 4.59 -11.57
C THR A 166 1.09 4.27 -12.41
N ARG A 167 1.11 3.19 -13.20
CA ARG A 167 -0.06 2.76 -13.99
C ARG A 167 -1.27 2.43 -13.12
N ILE A 168 -1.04 1.80 -11.95
CA ILE A 168 -2.12 1.51 -11.00
C ILE A 168 -2.75 2.81 -10.49
N ARG A 169 -1.95 3.84 -10.16
CA ARG A 169 -2.50 5.15 -9.76
C ARG A 169 -3.29 5.81 -10.88
N GLU A 170 -2.82 5.75 -12.11
CA GLU A 170 -3.52 6.27 -13.28
C GLU A 170 -4.86 5.56 -13.50
N ALA A 171 -4.90 4.23 -13.37
CA ALA A 171 -6.13 3.45 -13.46
C ALA A 171 -7.12 3.83 -12.36
N LEU A 172 -6.67 3.94 -11.10
CA LEU A 172 -7.49 4.33 -9.96
C LEU A 172 -8.03 5.77 -10.10
N THR A 173 -7.17 6.72 -10.49
CA THR A 173 -7.57 8.12 -10.71
C THR A 173 -8.57 8.24 -11.87
N GLY A 174 -8.42 7.39 -12.90
CA GLY A 174 -9.36 7.28 -14.02
C GLY A 174 -10.59 6.40 -13.73
N ASN A 175 -10.79 5.95 -12.48
CA ASN A 175 -11.88 5.08 -12.05
C ASN A 175 -11.95 3.72 -12.78
N ARG A 176 -10.84 3.25 -13.32
CA ARG A 176 -10.70 1.93 -13.96
C ARG A 176 -10.31 0.89 -12.91
N LEU A 177 -11.25 0.60 -11.98
CA LEU A 177 -10.99 -0.29 -10.84
C LEU A 177 -10.60 -1.70 -11.28
N GLN A 178 -11.23 -2.26 -12.31
CA GLN A 178 -10.91 -3.59 -12.85
C GLN A 178 -9.48 -3.65 -13.42
N GLU A 179 -9.03 -2.61 -14.14
CA GLU A 179 -7.65 -2.54 -14.63
C GLU A 179 -6.66 -2.46 -13.47
N ALA A 180 -6.99 -1.67 -12.44
CA ALA A 180 -6.18 -1.60 -11.23
C ALA A 180 -6.14 -2.95 -10.49
N GLU A 181 -7.25 -3.67 -10.41
CA GLU A 181 -7.37 -4.99 -9.81
C GLU A 181 -6.50 -6.02 -10.53
N GLN A 182 -6.54 -6.05 -11.87
CA GLN A 182 -5.67 -6.93 -12.67
C GLN A 182 -4.19 -6.69 -12.37
N MET A 183 -3.78 -5.43 -12.30
CA MET A 183 -2.39 -5.07 -11.99
C MET A 183 -2.01 -5.34 -10.53
N LEU A 184 -2.94 -5.14 -9.59
CA LEU A 184 -2.75 -5.46 -8.17
C LEU A 184 -2.83 -6.97 -7.90
N GLY A 185 -3.54 -7.74 -8.76
CA GLY A 185 -3.91 -9.13 -8.55
C GLY A 185 -4.90 -9.33 -7.40
N ARG A 186 -5.61 -8.26 -7.02
CA ARG A 186 -6.69 -8.24 -6.01
C ARG A 186 -7.47 -6.92 -6.12
N PRO A 187 -8.70 -6.85 -5.61
CA PRO A 187 -9.43 -5.59 -5.50
C PRO A 187 -8.64 -4.52 -4.76
N PHE A 188 -8.82 -3.26 -5.16
CA PHE A 188 -8.21 -2.16 -4.43
C PHE A 188 -8.89 -1.97 -3.08
N THR A 189 -8.09 -1.93 -2.01
CA THR A 189 -8.57 -1.80 -0.63
C THR A 189 -7.92 -0.64 0.10
N MET A 190 -8.64 -0.07 1.06
CA MET A 190 -8.10 0.85 2.06
C MET A 190 -8.43 0.37 3.46
N MET A 191 -7.44 0.43 4.34
CA MET A 191 -7.58 0.02 5.73
C MET A 191 -7.41 1.23 6.67
N GLY A 192 -8.26 1.30 7.68
CA GLY A 192 -8.12 2.32 8.71
C GLY A 192 -8.90 2.04 9.97
N ARG A 193 -8.60 2.80 11.03
CA ARG A 193 -9.31 2.70 12.30
C ARG A 193 -10.58 3.52 12.25
N VAL A 194 -11.70 2.95 12.73
CA VAL A 194 -12.96 3.67 12.88
C VAL A 194 -12.84 4.68 14.01
N VAL A 195 -13.12 5.93 13.70
CA VAL A 195 -13.06 7.06 14.63
C VAL A 195 -14.41 7.77 14.74
N LYS A 196 -14.60 8.52 15.80
CA LYS A 196 -15.79 9.38 15.95
C LYS A 196 -15.74 10.49 14.91
N GLY A 197 -16.81 10.63 14.12
CA GLY A 197 -17.05 11.72 13.17
C GLY A 197 -18.14 12.66 13.66
N GLN A 198 -18.68 13.48 12.75
CA GLN A 198 -19.77 14.42 13.05
C GLN A 198 -21.13 13.75 13.25
N GLN A 199 -21.26 12.45 12.94
CA GLN A 199 -22.48 11.64 13.08
C GLN A 199 -23.71 12.17 12.29
N LEU A 200 -23.49 13.04 11.28
CA LEU A 200 -24.56 13.58 10.46
C LEU A 200 -25.38 12.49 9.74
N GLY A 201 -24.71 11.45 9.23
CA GLY A 201 -25.37 10.31 8.61
C GLY A 201 -26.36 9.61 9.55
N ARG A 202 -26.08 9.54 10.87
CA ARG A 202 -26.98 8.96 11.86
C ARG A 202 -28.30 9.74 11.98
N THR A 203 -28.25 11.08 11.96
CA THR A 203 -29.44 11.93 12.02
C THR A 203 -30.28 11.84 10.75
N LEU A 204 -29.68 11.51 9.62
CA LEU A 204 -30.34 11.31 8.34
C LEU A 204 -30.90 9.89 8.15
N GLY A 205 -30.64 8.96 9.09
CA GLY A 205 -31.04 7.57 9.00
C GLY A 205 -30.03 6.63 8.32
N PHE A 206 -28.85 7.15 7.94
CA PHE A 206 -27.77 6.41 7.27
C PHE A 206 -26.47 6.47 8.10
N PRO A 207 -26.37 5.73 9.23
CA PRO A 207 -25.18 5.78 10.06
C PRO A 207 -23.93 5.36 9.26
N THR A 208 -22.84 6.14 9.39
CA THR A 208 -21.57 5.90 8.69
C THR A 208 -20.45 5.64 9.68
N ALA A 209 -19.56 4.71 9.33
CA ALA A 209 -18.27 4.53 9.97
C ALA A 209 -17.26 5.50 9.35
N ASN A 210 -16.69 6.39 10.17
CA ASN A 210 -15.62 7.28 9.73
C ASN A 210 -14.30 6.55 9.89
N ILE A 211 -13.60 6.26 8.78
CA ILE A 211 -12.36 5.49 8.75
C ILE A 211 -11.18 6.44 8.55
N ARG A 212 -10.28 6.45 9.53
CA ARG A 212 -9.05 7.25 9.45
C ARG A 212 -8.06 6.60 8.50
N VAL A 213 -7.88 7.19 7.32
CA VAL A 213 -6.91 6.75 6.32
C VAL A 213 -5.57 7.47 6.50
N CYS A 214 -4.49 6.68 6.61
CA CYS A 214 -3.13 7.21 6.82
C CYS A 214 -2.45 7.48 5.46
N ARG A 215 -3.01 8.43 4.69
CA ARG A 215 -2.48 8.88 3.39
C ARG A 215 -2.52 10.39 3.32
N GLN A 216 -1.53 11.01 2.68
CA GLN A 216 -1.55 12.46 2.41
C GLN A 216 -2.43 12.79 1.20
N ARG A 217 -2.45 11.92 0.19
CA ARG A 217 -3.24 12.02 -1.03
C ARG A 217 -3.99 10.73 -1.28
N LEU A 218 -5.20 10.87 -1.83
CA LEU A 218 -6.06 9.74 -2.19
C LEU A 218 -5.86 9.36 -3.66
N PRO A 219 -5.71 8.07 -4.00
CA PRO A 219 -5.64 7.62 -5.39
C PRO A 219 -7.01 7.55 -6.07
N ILE A 220 -8.11 7.58 -5.30
CA ILE A 220 -9.50 7.60 -5.78
C ILE A 220 -10.30 8.64 -5.01
N GLN A 221 -11.38 9.15 -5.64
CA GLN A 221 -12.34 10.06 -5.01
C GLN A 221 -13.75 9.83 -5.56
N GLY A 222 -14.77 10.08 -4.73
CA GLY A 222 -16.17 9.94 -5.09
C GLY A 222 -16.93 8.99 -4.17
N VAL A 223 -18.09 8.55 -4.64
CA VAL A 223 -18.98 7.59 -3.96
C VAL A 223 -18.88 6.24 -4.66
N PHE A 224 -18.68 5.18 -3.85
CA PHE A 224 -18.41 3.82 -4.34
C PHE A 224 -19.29 2.78 -3.66
N ALA A 225 -19.65 1.74 -4.40
CA ALA A 225 -20.10 0.47 -3.83
C ALA A 225 -18.87 -0.25 -3.26
N VAL A 226 -18.95 -0.70 -2.02
CA VAL A 226 -17.82 -1.29 -1.27
C VAL A 226 -18.21 -2.56 -0.54
N ARG A 227 -17.22 -3.42 -0.30
CA ARG A 227 -17.31 -4.55 0.64
C ARG A 227 -16.44 -4.27 1.86
N THR A 228 -16.91 -4.69 3.03
CA THR A 228 -16.18 -4.54 4.29
C THR A 228 -16.30 -5.83 5.09
N LEU A 229 -15.16 -6.34 5.57
CA LEU A 229 -15.14 -7.54 6.41
C LEU A 229 -15.18 -7.14 7.89
N VAL A 230 -16.16 -7.66 8.64
CA VAL A 230 -16.29 -7.48 10.09
C VAL A 230 -16.53 -8.85 10.74
N ASP A 231 -15.67 -9.24 11.66
CA ASP A 231 -15.75 -10.52 12.38
C ASP A 231 -15.97 -11.73 11.46
N GLY A 232 -15.28 -11.75 10.30
CA GLY A 232 -15.39 -12.81 9.30
C GLY A 232 -16.61 -12.73 8.37
N HIS A 233 -17.52 -11.77 8.58
CA HIS A 233 -18.70 -11.56 7.74
C HIS A 233 -18.47 -10.43 6.74
N CYS A 234 -18.84 -10.65 5.48
CA CYS A 234 -18.77 -9.64 4.43
C CYS A 234 -20.06 -8.80 4.40
N TYR A 235 -19.92 -7.50 4.61
CA TYR A 235 -20.99 -6.53 4.50
C TYR A 235 -20.81 -5.67 3.25
N HIS A 236 -21.87 -5.49 2.49
CA HIS A 236 -21.95 -4.54 1.40
C HIS A 236 -22.16 -3.13 1.96
N GLY A 237 -21.73 -2.12 1.25
CA GLY A 237 -21.88 -0.74 1.68
C GLY A 237 -21.71 0.28 0.58
N VAL A 238 -21.93 1.54 0.96
CA VAL A 238 -21.62 2.72 0.16
C VAL A 238 -20.54 3.51 0.90
N ALA A 239 -19.46 3.82 0.22
CA ALA A 239 -18.37 4.64 0.75
C ALA A 239 -18.31 5.98 0.04
N ASN A 240 -18.20 7.07 0.81
CA ASN A 240 -17.74 8.37 0.32
C ASN A 240 -16.27 8.54 0.67
N ILE A 241 -15.44 8.79 -0.34
CA ILE A 241 -14.02 9.05 -0.19
C ILE A 241 -13.63 10.35 -0.86
N GLY A 242 -13.06 11.27 -0.09
CA GLY A 242 -12.71 12.59 -0.56
C GLY A 242 -11.78 13.32 0.41
N VAL A 243 -11.77 14.63 0.30
CA VAL A 243 -10.90 15.49 1.10
C VAL A 243 -11.74 16.51 1.84
N ARG A 244 -11.61 16.53 3.17
CA ARG A 244 -12.31 17.49 4.01
C ARG A 244 -11.42 18.69 4.30
N PRO A 245 -11.89 19.93 4.06
CA PRO A 245 -11.22 21.13 4.56
C PRO A 245 -11.15 21.10 6.10
N THR A 246 -9.98 21.39 6.65
CA THR A 246 -9.74 21.52 8.09
C THR A 246 -9.03 22.84 8.37
N VAL A 247 -9.02 23.28 9.62
CA VAL A 247 -8.29 24.51 10.03
C VAL A 247 -6.79 24.43 9.69
N ALA A 248 -6.22 23.21 9.66
CA ALA A 248 -4.80 22.97 9.37
C ALA A 248 -4.56 22.55 7.91
N GLY A 249 -5.54 22.68 7.00
CA GLY A 249 -5.44 22.27 5.60
C GLY A 249 -6.57 21.34 5.19
N SER A 250 -6.25 20.27 4.46
CA SER A 250 -7.22 19.27 4.03
C SER A 250 -6.81 17.88 4.52
N SER A 251 -7.76 17.08 4.99
CA SER A 251 -7.52 15.72 5.42
C SER A 251 -8.35 14.72 4.62
N PRO A 252 -7.75 13.57 4.23
CA PRO A 252 -8.50 12.48 3.63
C PRO A 252 -9.62 12.00 4.54
N LEU A 253 -10.79 11.78 3.95
CA LEU A 253 -11.98 11.28 4.61
C LEU A 253 -12.46 10.01 3.88
N LEU A 254 -12.73 8.96 4.63
CA LEU A 254 -13.41 7.75 4.17
C LEU A 254 -14.57 7.48 5.12
N GLU A 255 -15.78 7.65 4.63
CA GLU A 255 -17.02 7.35 5.36
C GLU A 255 -17.72 6.18 4.70
N VAL A 256 -18.05 5.15 5.46
CA VAL A 256 -18.71 3.94 4.96
C VAL A 256 -20.04 3.74 5.66
N HIS A 257 -21.12 3.72 4.88
CA HIS A 257 -22.43 3.23 5.31
C HIS A 257 -22.53 1.75 4.95
N MET A 258 -22.55 0.89 5.96
CA MET A 258 -22.67 -0.56 5.78
C MET A 258 -24.16 -0.94 5.74
N LEU A 259 -24.57 -1.62 4.69
CA LEU A 259 -25.95 -2.06 4.51
C LEU A 259 -26.26 -3.20 5.49
N ASP A 260 -27.43 -3.10 6.09
CA ASP A 260 -28.00 -4.11 6.99
C ASP A 260 -27.11 -4.46 8.21
N PHE A 261 -26.09 -3.64 8.51
CA PHE A 261 -25.21 -3.80 9.68
C PHE A 261 -25.81 -3.15 10.92
N LYS A 262 -25.76 -3.88 12.03
CA LYS A 262 -26.13 -3.37 13.36
C LYS A 262 -25.00 -3.70 14.34
N GLY A 263 -24.32 -2.70 14.84
CA GLY A 263 -23.22 -2.90 15.79
C GLY A 263 -22.42 -1.63 16.03
N ASP A 264 -21.43 -1.74 16.93
CA ASP A 264 -20.47 -0.70 17.23
C ASP A 264 -19.11 -1.08 16.65
N LEU A 265 -18.55 -0.18 15.83
CA LEU A 265 -17.27 -0.37 15.13
C LEU A 265 -16.19 0.57 15.67
N TYR A 266 -16.49 1.43 16.64
CA TYR A 266 -15.50 2.40 17.12
C TYR A 266 -14.23 1.73 17.65
N GLY A 267 -13.10 2.23 17.19
CA GLY A 267 -11.79 1.71 17.56
C GLY A 267 -11.35 0.46 16.80
N GLN A 268 -12.24 -0.22 16.08
CA GLN A 268 -11.88 -1.35 15.22
C GLN A 268 -11.12 -0.87 13.98
N THR A 269 -10.33 -1.76 13.39
CA THR A 269 -9.68 -1.52 12.08
C THR A 269 -10.49 -2.24 11.02
N LEU A 270 -10.98 -1.49 10.04
CA LEU A 270 -11.73 -2.03 8.91
C LEU A 270 -10.90 -1.98 7.64
N SER A 271 -11.07 -2.99 6.79
CA SER A 271 -10.63 -3.03 5.41
C SER A 271 -11.82 -2.79 4.49
N VAL A 272 -11.73 -1.80 3.63
CA VAL A 272 -12.77 -1.41 2.68
C VAL A 272 -12.30 -1.71 1.27
N GLU A 273 -12.97 -2.63 0.62
CA GLU A 273 -12.75 -3.02 -0.78
C GLU A 273 -13.64 -2.19 -1.69
N PHE A 274 -13.05 -1.54 -2.69
CA PHE A 274 -13.75 -0.70 -3.66
C PHE A 274 -14.16 -1.53 -4.87
N VAL A 275 -15.48 -1.70 -5.08
CA VAL A 275 -16.04 -2.59 -6.11
C VAL A 275 -16.39 -1.82 -7.37
N ALA A 276 -17.16 -0.74 -7.24
CA ALA A 276 -17.59 0.06 -8.38
C ALA A 276 -17.80 1.52 -7.98
N LYS A 277 -17.50 2.45 -8.87
CA LYS A 277 -17.83 3.86 -8.67
C LYS A 277 -19.31 4.08 -8.93
N ILE A 278 -19.99 4.78 -8.04
CA ILE A 278 -21.40 5.17 -8.18
C ILE A 278 -21.47 6.57 -8.80
N ARG A 279 -20.76 7.55 -8.24
CA ARG A 279 -20.73 8.94 -8.73
C ARG A 279 -19.54 9.73 -8.17
N ASP A 280 -19.36 10.94 -8.68
CA ASP A 280 -18.43 11.91 -8.11
C ASP A 280 -19.00 12.57 -6.82
N GLU A 281 -18.12 13.15 -5.99
CA GLU A 281 -18.57 14.00 -4.90
C GLU A 281 -19.32 15.22 -5.42
N GLN A 282 -20.40 15.59 -4.72
CA GLN A 282 -21.19 16.79 -5.05
C GLN A 282 -21.64 17.50 -3.78
N LYS A 283 -21.85 18.80 -3.89
CA LYS A 283 -22.46 19.61 -2.82
C LYS A 283 -23.97 19.58 -3.00
N PHE A 284 -24.69 19.56 -1.88
CA PHE A 284 -26.15 19.56 -1.86
C PHE A 284 -26.68 20.86 -1.28
N GLU A 285 -27.74 21.38 -1.84
CA GLU A 285 -28.37 22.62 -1.42
C GLU A 285 -29.23 22.47 -0.15
N SER A 286 -29.69 21.24 0.13
CA SER A 286 -30.48 20.93 1.33
C SER A 286 -30.18 19.53 1.90
N LEU A 287 -30.60 19.30 3.15
CA LEU A 287 -30.48 17.99 3.80
C LEU A 287 -31.39 16.96 3.13
N GLU A 288 -32.55 17.37 2.61
CA GLU A 288 -33.47 16.52 1.86
C GLU A 288 -32.81 16.03 0.56
N ALA A 289 -32.16 16.91 -0.19
CA ALA A 289 -31.42 16.56 -1.40
C ALA A 289 -30.29 15.58 -1.09
N LEU A 290 -29.53 15.82 -0.02
CA LEU A 290 -28.49 14.90 0.45
C LEU A 290 -29.07 13.52 0.80
N ARG A 291 -30.20 13.50 1.54
CA ARG A 291 -30.86 12.26 1.95
C ARG A 291 -31.36 11.46 0.72
N ALA A 292 -31.96 12.13 -0.26
CA ALA A 292 -32.41 11.49 -1.50
C ALA A 292 -31.22 10.92 -2.29
N ALA A 293 -30.12 11.64 -2.40
CA ALA A 293 -28.92 11.17 -3.07
C ALA A 293 -28.32 9.92 -2.37
N ILE A 294 -28.22 9.92 -1.04
CA ILE A 294 -27.73 8.74 -0.29
C ILE A 294 -28.64 7.52 -0.53
N ALA A 295 -29.98 7.70 -0.54
CA ALA A 295 -30.91 6.61 -0.84
C ALA A 295 -30.68 6.03 -2.23
N ASN A 296 -30.50 6.89 -3.25
CA ASN A 296 -30.18 6.47 -4.62
C ASN A 296 -28.80 5.78 -4.72
N ASP A 297 -27.81 6.24 -3.99
CA ASP A 297 -26.49 5.60 -3.92
C ASP A 297 -26.60 4.17 -3.37
N ILE A 298 -27.41 3.96 -2.32
CA ILE A 298 -27.68 2.65 -1.72
C ILE A 298 -28.35 1.72 -2.73
N ASP A 299 -29.39 2.20 -3.42
CA ASP A 299 -30.10 1.40 -4.42
C ASP A 299 -29.18 1.02 -5.57
N THR A 300 -28.31 1.94 -5.99
CA THR A 300 -27.29 1.68 -7.01
C THR A 300 -26.27 0.64 -6.54
N ALA A 301 -25.79 0.75 -5.32
CA ALA A 301 -24.89 -0.24 -4.73
C ALA A 301 -25.52 -1.64 -4.65
N ARG A 302 -26.80 -1.74 -4.24
CA ARG A 302 -27.53 -3.02 -4.21
C ARG A 302 -27.61 -3.66 -5.62
N LYS A 303 -27.85 -2.88 -6.68
CA LYS A 303 -27.85 -3.36 -8.08
C LYS A 303 -26.47 -3.87 -8.48
N VAL A 304 -25.38 -3.16 -8.13
CA VAL A 304 -24.00 -3.59 -8.41
C VAL A 304 -23.73 -4.96 -7.80
N PHE A 305 -24.16 -5.20 -6.57
CA PHE A 305 -23.91 -6.48 -5.91
C PHE A 305 -24.78 -7.62 -6.44
N LEU A 306 -26.01 -7.34 -6.89
CA LEU A 306 -26.86 -8.35 -7.52
C LEU A 306 -26.30 -8.83 -8.86
N THR A 307 -25.73 -7.93 -9.67
CA THR A 307 -25.10 -8.30 -10.95
C THR A 307 -23.80 -9.07 -10.78
N ASN A 308 -23.04 -8.81 -9.70
CA ASN A 308 -21.76 -9.49 -9.42
C ASN A 308 -21.91 -10.80 -8.61
N SER A 309 -23.12 -11.17 -8.19
CA SER A 309 -23.41 -12.43 -7.47
C SER A 309 -23.84 -13.56 -8.39
N GLY A 310 -23.86 -13.33 -9.70
CA GLY A 310 -24.29 -14.29 -10.74
C GLY A 310 -23.14 -14.94 -11.52
N GLU A 311 -21.86 -14.76 -11.08
CA GLU A 311 -20.68 -15.44 -11.65
C GLU A 311 -20.08 -16.47 -10.69
#